data_45c11e99e99285cddec2311c3efe369d
#
_entry.id   45c11e99e99285cddec2311c3efe369d
#
_cell.length_a   1.000
_cell.length_b   1.000
_cell.length_c   1.000
_cell.angle_alpha   90.00
_cell.angle_beta   90.00
_cell.angle_gamma   90.00
#
_symmetry.space_group_name_H-M   'P 1'
#
loop_
_entity.id
_entity.type
_entity.pdbx_description
1 polymer ?
#
loop_
_entity_poly.entity_id
_entity_poly.type
_entity_poly.pdbx_seq_one_letter_code
_entity_poly.pdbx_strand_id
1 'polypeptide(L)'
;MPINILMPALSPTMEKGNLAKWLKKEGDKVKSGDVIAEIETDKATMEVEAVDEGTIAKILVPEGTQDVPVNDIIAVLAGDGEDVKAAGAGAAAAPAAKPAEAPAAKPAAAAAPAAPAPAAAPATAPQTAAAPAKTNGHARVFSSPLARRLAKEAGIDIARIDGSGPHGRIVARDVEGAKSGKGLKAPAAAPGAAPAIASAMSDKQILSLFEEGSYEIVPHDGMRRTIAQRLTAATQSVPTFYLTIDCDIGRLLDAREQINAAAPKDKEKKPLYKLSVNDFVIKALAVALQQVPDCNVSWTEAGMVKHKHSDIGVAVAMPGGLITPIIRNAESKSLSTISNEMKDLAARARTRKLKPQEYQGGTSSVSNLGMFGISHFTAVINPPQSTILAVGASEERAVVRNGKIEAAHIMSATLSCDHRAIDGALGAELIGAFRRLIENPVMMMV
;
A
#
# COMPACT_ATOMS: atom_id res chain seq x y z
N MET A 1 43.18 -8.86 -10.90
CA MET A 1 42.02 -8.47 -11.76
C MET A 1 41.09 -7.58 -10.96
N PRO A 2 40.60 -6.48 -11.50
CA PRO A 2 39.69 -5.62 -10.77
C PRO A 2 38.43 -6.40 -10.38
N ILE A 3 37.99 -6.26 -9.12
CA ILE A 3 36.83 -6.92 -8.57
C ILE A 3 35.69 -5.88 -8.53
N ASN A 4 34.54 -6.22 -9.10
CA ASN A 4 33.41 -5.31 -9.15
C ASN A 4 32.53 -5.50 -7.90
N ILE A 5 32.28 -4.42 -7.19
CA ILE A 5 31.25 -4.39 -6.12
C ILE A 5 29.90 -4.14 -6.78
N LEU A 6 28.99 -5.09 -6.61
CA LEU A 6 27.63 -5.01 -7.17
C LEU A 6 26.65 -4.55 -6.11
N MET A 7 25.58 -3.90 -6.56
CA MET A 7 24.43 -3.57 -5.71
C MET A 7 23.78 -4.84 -5.18
N PRO A 8 23.82 -5.13 -3.85
CA PRO A 8 23.29 -6.37 -3.31
C PRO A 8 21.76 -6.36 -3.25
N ALA A 9 21.14 -7.53 -3.42
CA ALA A 9 19.74 -7.74 -3.15
C ALA A 9 19.53 -7.93 -1.63
N LEU A 10 19.19 -6.86 -0.91
CA LEU A 10 18.99 -6.91 0.54
C LEU A 10 17.60 -7.46 0.94
N SER A 11 16.72 -7.72 -0.02
CA SER A 11 15.47 -8.42 0.17
C SER A 11 15.09 -9.24 -1.07
N PRO A 12 14.31 -10.35 -0.93
CA PRO A 12 13.93 -11.21 -2.06
C PRO A 12 13.08 -10.50 -3.15
N THR A 13 12.49 -9.36 -2.83
CA THR A 13 11.63 -8.58 -3.72
C THR A 13 12.27 -7.26 -4.16
N MET A 14 13.56 -7.05 -3.85
CA MET A 14 14.27 -5.82 -4.17
C MET A 14 14.77 -5.86 -5.61
N GLU A 15 14.25 -4.96 -6.43
CA GLU A 15 14.74 -4.74 -7.81
C GLU A 15 15.70 -3.56 -7.91
N LYS A 16 15.55 -2.56 -7.01
CA LYS A 16 16.35 -1.33 -6.97
C LYS A 16 16.60 -0.89 -5.52
N GLY A 17 17.69 -0.17 -5.27
CA GLY A 17 18.00 0.45 -3.97
C GLY A 17 18.56 1.85 -4.11
N ASN A 18 18.54 2.61 -3.04
CA ASN A 18 19.12 3.95 -2.99
C ASN A 18 20.43 3.89 -2.21
N LEU A 19 21.52 4.33 -2.81
CA LEU A 19 22.81 4.41 -2.13
C LEU A 19 22.82 5.68 -1.26
N ALA A 20 22.60 5.52 0.05
CA ALA A 20 22.44 6.64 0.97
C ALA A 20 23.79 7.32 1.25
N LYS A 21 24.84 6.53 1.55
CA LYS A 21 26.14 7.07 1.94
C LYS A 21 27.25 6.06 1.69
N TRP A 22 28.44 6.56 1.32
CA TRP A 22 29.70 5.79 1.35
C TRP A 22 30.42 6.00 2.68
N LEU A 23 30.82 4.91 3.33
CA LEU A 23 31.61 4.93 4.58
C LEU A 23 33.11 4.84 4.32
N LYS A 24 33.49 4.46 3.12
CA LYS A 24 34.89 4.39 2.62
C LYS A 24 35.04 5.28 1.39
N LYS A 25 36.25 5.75 1.13
CA LYS A 25 36.60 6.63 -0.01
C LYS A 25 37.46 5.92 -1.01
N GLU A 26 37.56 6.49 -2.22
CA GLU A 26 38.55 6.03 -3.22
C GLU A 26 39.95 6.07 -2.66
N GLY A 27 40.68 4.97 -2.76
CA GLY A 27 42.00 4.78 -2.18
C GLY A 27 42.04 4.10 -0.80
N ASP A 28 40.90 3.89 -0.14
CA ASP A 28 40.85 3.22 1.14
C ASP A 28 40.98 1.70 1.00
N LYS A 29 41.75 1.07 1.90
CA LYS A 29 41.83 -0.39 2.00
C LYS A 29 40.59 -0.96 2.71
N VAL A 30 40.04 -2.02 2.16
CA VAL A 30 38.87 -2.71 2.63
C VAL A 30 39.18 -4.18 2.85
N LYS A 31 38.72 -4.75 3.96
CA LYS A 31 38.83 -6.19 4.26
C LYS A 31 37.44 -6.81 4.18
N SER A 32 37.41 -8.12 3.93
CA SER A 32 36.13 -8.87 4.00
C SER A 32 35.43 -8.67 5.35
N GLY A 33 34.17 -8.25 5.32
CA GLY A 33 33.36 -7.89 6.49
C GLY A 33 33.40 -6.40 6.90
N ASP A 34 34.24 -5.56 6.25
CA ASP A 34 34.21 -4.11 6.48
C ASP A 34 32.93 -3.50 5.87
N VAL A 35 32.24 -2.63 6.62
CA VAL A 35 31.10 -1.87 6.11
C VAL A 35 31.59 -0.80 5.15
N ILE A 36 31.13 -0.85 3.90
CA ILE A 36 31.58 0.04 2.81
C ILE A 36 30.57 1.12 2.45
N ALA A 37 29.27 0.80 2.54
CA ALA A 37 28.22 1.73 2.17
C ALA A 37 26.92 1.46 2.96
N GLU A 38 26.07 2.47 3.04
CA GLU A 38 24.69 2.37 3.54
C GLU A 38 23.72 2.44 2.35
N ILE A 39 22.83 1.45 2.24
CA ILE A 39 21.79 1.39 1.22
C ILE A 39 20.44 1.59 1.90
N GLU A 40 19.67 2.56 1.42
CA GLU A 40 18.30 2.80 1.83
C GLU A 40 17.35 2.03 0.89
N THR A 41 16.56 1.15 1.46
CA THR A 41 15.49 0.43 0.78
C THR A 41 14.12 1.03 1.17
N ASP A 42 13.05 0.59 0.53
CA ASP A 42 11.68 0.97 0.90
C ASP A 42 11.28 0.60 2.35
N LYS A 43 12.07 -0.24 3.03
CA LYS A 43 11.76 -0.79 4.35
C LYS A 43 12.75 -0.41 5.45
N ALA A 44 14.02 -0.22 5.13
CA ALA A 44 15.07 0.11 6.10
C ALA A 44 16.35 0.58 5.42
N THR A 45 17.19 1.30 6.16
CA THR A 45 18.60 1.53 5.81
C THR A 45 19.41 0.33 6.29
N MET A 46 20.17 -0.27 5.39
CA MET A 46 21.00 -1.44 5.65
C MET A 46 22.45 -1.15 5.29
N GLU A 47 23.37 -1.68 6.10
CA GLU A 47 24.80 -1.59 5.86
C GLU A 47 25.24 -2.69 4.89
N VAL A 48 26.12 -2.33 3.96
CA VAL A 48 26.71 -3.25 2.99
C VAL A 48 28.15 -3.53 3.38
N GLU A 49 28.45 -4.80 3.62
CA GLU A 49 29.78 -5.27 3.94
C GLU A 49 30.53 -5.71 2.67
N ALA A 50 31.83 -5.49 2.64
CA ALA A 50 32.69 -5.98 1.58
C ALA A 50 32.82 -7.51 1.65
N VAL A 51 32.61 -8.17 0.53
CA VAL A 51 32.83 -9.63 0.39
C VAL A 51 34.29 -9.93 0.17
N ASP A 52 34.95 -9.08 -0.60
CA ASP A 52 36.37 -9.25 -1.05
C ASP A 52 37.29 -8.21 -0.39
N GLU A 53 38.57 -8.54 -0.33
CA GLU A 53 39.63 -7.67 0.18
C GLU A 53 40.30 -6.90 -0.96
N GLY A 54 40.63 -5.63 -0.73
CA GLY A 54 41.31 -4.81 -1.74
C GLY A 54 41.31 -3.32 -1.40
N THR A 55 41.71 -2.51 -2.39
CA THR A 55 41.63 -1.04 -2.28
C THR A 55 40.57 -0.52 -3.22
N ILE A 56 39.69 0.38 -2.75
CA ILE A 56 38.66 0.99 -3.60
C ILE A 56 39.34 1.79 -4.71
N ALA A 57 39.30 1.28 -5.93
CA ALA A 57 39.92 1.93 -7.09
C ALA A 57 39.08 3.10 -7.59
N LYS A 58 37.75 2.91 -7.69
CA LYS A 58 36.84 3.93 -8.18
C LYS A 58 35.42 3.68 -7.68
N ILE A 59 34.75 4.75 -7.30
CA ILE A 59 33.31 4.78 -7.00
C ILE A 59 32.60 5.19 -8.29
N LEU A 60 31.72 4.32 -8.82
CA LEU A 60 30.98 4.57 -10.05
C LEU A 60 29.63 5.21 -9.80
N VAL A 61 29.03 4.91 -8.64
CA VAL A 61 27.73 5.46 -8.21
C VAL A 61 27.99 6.40 -7.02
N PRO A 62 27.78 7.72 -7.16
CA PRO A 62 28.00 8.67 -6.07
C PRO A 62 26.97 8.49 -4.95
N GLU A 63 27.32 8.95 -3.74
CA GLU A 63 26.38 8.97 -2.61
C GLU A 63 25.11 9.78 -2.93
N GLY A 64 23.97 9.35 -2.41
CA GLY A 64 22.67 9.95 -2.68
C GLY A 64 22.03 9.53 -4.01
N THR A 65 22.67 8.63 -4.80
CA THR A 65 22.08 8.10 -6.04
C THR A 65 20.92 7.18 -5.72
N GLN A 66 19.80 7.41 -6.39
CA GLN A 66 18.53 6.70 -6.17
C GLN A 66 18.25 5.74 -7.33
N ASP A 67 17.39 4.74 -7.06
CA ASP A 67 16.94 3.76 -8.06
C ASP A 67 18.08 2.97 -8.74
N VAL A 68 19.17 2.66 -8.02
CA VAL A 68 20.26 1.81 -8.53
C VAL A 68 19.76 0.38 -8.64
N PRO A 69 19.76 -0.25 -9.84
CA PRO A 69 19.32 -1.63 -10.02
C PRO A 69 20.16 -2.62 -9.22
N VAL A 70 19.54 -3.68 -8.73
CA VAL A 70 20.25 -4.81 -8.12
C VAL A 70 21.17 -5.47 -9.16
N ASN A 71 22.40 -5.83 -8.75
CA ASN A 71 23.50 -6.33 -9.57
C ASN A 71 24.17 -5.29 -10.50
N ASP A 72 23.84 -4.02 -10.42
CA ASP A 72 24.64 -2.97 -11.07
C ASP A 72 25.96 -2.74 -10.33
N ILE A 73 27.02 -2.37 -11.09
CA ILE A 73 28.35 -2.13 -10.55
C ILE A 73 28.35 -0.76 -9.84
N ILE A 74 28.51 -0.75 -8.52
CA ILE A 74 28.53 0.48 -7.71
C ILE A 74 29.95 1.00 -7.45
N ALA A 75 30.94 0.12 -7.35
CA ALA A 75 32.34 0.49 -7.21
C ALA A 75 33.28 -0.63 -7.75
N VAL A 76 34.56 -0.33 -7.89
CA VAL A 76 35.59 -1.27 -8.33
C VAL A 76 36.71 -1.32 -7.28
N LEU A 77 37.06 -2.55 -6.87
CA LEU A 77 38.21 -2.83 -6.01
C LEU A 77 39.45 -3.24 -6.85
N ALA A 78 40.59 -2.73 -6.51
CA ALA A 78 41.89 -3.22 -6.97
C ALA A 78 42.41 -4.26 -5.98
N GLY A 79 42.85 -5.44 -6.47
CA GLY A 79 43.49 -6.48 -5.66
C GLY A 79 44.91 -6.04 -5.18
N ASP A 80 45.43 -6.75 -4.16
CA ASP A 80 46.77 -6.47 -3.62
C ASP A 80 47.85 -6.56 -4.70
N GLY A 81 48.54 -5.41 -4.98
CA GLY A 81 49.60 -5.29 -5.95
C GLY A 81 49.21 -4.77 -7.34
N GLU A 82 47.95 -4.39 -7.58
CA GLU A 82 47.51 -3.77 -8.84
C GLU A 82 47.51 -2.24 -8.74
N ASP A 83 47.84 -1.58 -9.87
CA ASP A 83 47.85 -0.11 -9.94
C ASP A 83 46.40 0.43 -9.94
N VAL A 84 46.02 1.13 -8.87
CA VAL A 84 44.68 1.66 -8.59
C VAL A 84 44.14 2.51 -9.76
N LYS A 85 45.03 3.20 -10.50
CA LYS A 85 44.68 3.99 -11.69
C LYS A 85 44.34 3.14 -12.93
N ALA A 86 44.96 1.97 -13.08
CA ALA A 86 44.69 1.08 -14.20
C ALA A 86 43.37 0.30 -14.01
N ALA A 87 43.08 -0.10 -12.77
CA ALA A 87 41.82 -0.79 -12.42
C ALA A 87 40.56 0.09 -12.61
N GLY A 88 40.68 1.40 -12.33
CA GLY A 88 39.57 2.36 -12.53
C GLY A 88 39.31 2.71 -14.02
N ALA A 89 40.27 2.53 -14.94
CA ALA A 89 40.09 2.83 -16.36
C ALA A 89 39.42 1.69 -17.18
N GLY A 90 39.44 0.45 -16.65
CA GLY A 90 38.87 -0.73 -17.32
C GLY A 90 37.35 -0.89 -17.21
N ALA A 91 36.67 -0.11 -16.37
CA ALA A 91 35.25 -0.26 -16.06
C ALA A 91 34.27 0.42 -17.05
N ALA A 92 34.78 1.09 -18.10
CA ALA A 92 33.96 1.87 -19.04
C ALA A 92 33.51 1.12 -20.31
N ALA A 93 33.78 -0.18 -20.45
CA ALA A 93 33.47 -0.93 -21.67
C ALA A 93 33.10 -2.40 -21.39
N ALA A 94 31.84 -2.67 -21.06
CA ALA A 94 31.25 -3.99 -21.31
C ALA A 94 29.73 -3.87 -21.54
N PRO A 95 29.21 -4.39 -22.69
CA PRO A 95 27.76 -4.36 -22.97
C PRO A 95 27.04 -5.46 -22.21
N ALA A 96 25.79 -5.16 -21.83
CA ALA A 96 24.85 -6.03 -21.13
C ALA A 96 24.74 -7.42 -21.78
N ALA A 97 25.07 -8.48 -21.07
CA ALA A 97 24.79 -9.86 -21.44
C ALA A 97 23.40 -10.26 -20.98
N LYS A 98 22.60 -10.80 -21.90
CA LYS A 98 21.29 -11.40 -21.67
C LYS A 98 21.36 -12.56 -20.68
N PRO A 99 20.28 -12.77 -19.84
CA PRO A 99 20.24 -13.87 -18.90
C PRO A 99 20.14 -15.23 -19.62
N ALA A 100 20.99 -16.16 -19.22
CA ALA A 100 20.89 -17.56 -19.62
C ALA A 100 19.91 -18.29 -18.70
N GLU A 101 19.00 -19.01 -19.31
CA GLU A 101 18.00 -19.91 -18.72
C GLU A 101 18.70 -21.07 -17.99
N ALA A 102 18.36 -21.29 -16.72
CA ALA A 102 18.76 -22.48 -15.97
C ALA A 102 17.67 -23.56 -15.99
N PRO A 103 18.04 -24.87 -16.06
CA PRO A 103 17.07 -25.92 -16.38
C PRO A 103 16.23 -26.36 -15.17
N ALA A 104 14.95 -26.61 -15.45
CA ALA A 104 13.95 -27.11 -14.51
C ALA A 104 14.25 -28.52 -14.03
N ALA A 105 14.24 -28.74 -12.73
CA ALA A 105 14.20 -30.07 -12.12
C ALA A 105 12.74 -30.55 -11.95
N LYS A 106 12.47 -31.78 -12.44
CA LYS A 106 11.22 -32.51 -12.32
C LYS A 106 10.98 -32.97 -10.87
N PRO A 107 9.74 -32.92 -10.35
CA PRO A 107 9.38 -33.71 -9.20
C PRO A 107 8.81 -35.07 -9.64
N ALA A 108 9.23 -36.09 -8.88
CA ALA A 108 8.79 -37.48 -9.01
C ALA A 108 7.38 -37.70 -8.42
N ALA A 109 6.68 -38.65 -9.02
CA ALA A 109 5.35 -39.10 -8.69
C ALA A 109 5.32 -39.99 -7.45
N ALA A 110 4.24 -39.92 -6.65
CA ALA A 110 3.76 -41.03 -5.81
C ALA A 110 2.23 -41.00 -5.68
N ALA A 111 1.67 -41.99 -6.28
CA ALA A 111 0.50 -42.87 -6.03
C ALA A 111 -0.69 -42.42 -5.17
N ALA A 112 -1.86 -42.61 -5.78
CA ALA A 112 -3.18 -42.70 -5.16
C ALA A 112 -3.40 -44.03 -4.41
N PRO A 113 -4.47 -44.15 -3.57
CA PRO A 113 -5.59 -45.02 -4.03
C PRO A 113 -7.03 -44.53 -3.72
N ALA A 114 -7.87 -44.82 -4.74
CA ALA A 114 -9.18 -45.45 -4.75
C ALA A 114 -10.39 -44.94 -3.92
N ALA A 115 -11.46 -44.74 -4.67
CA ALA A 115 -12.85 -44.50 -4.30
C ALA A 115 -13.56 -45.71 -3.65
N PRO A 116 -14.83 -45.55 -3.13
CA PRO A 116 -15.98 -45.88 -3.98
C PRO A 116 -17.22 -44.97 -3.86
N ALA A 117 -18.00 -44.92 -4.96
CA ALA A 117 -19.42 -44.60 -5.03
C ALA A 117 -20.25 -45.85 -4.65
N PRO A 118 -21.64 -45.86 -4.48
CA PRO A 118 -22.60 -45.42 -5.48
C PRO A 118 -23.99 -44.92 -5.00
N ALA A 119 -24.81 -44.48 -5.96
CA ALA A 119 -26.27 -44.64 -6.23
C ALA A 119 -27.24 -43.71 -5.44
N ALA A 120 -28.34 -43.18 -5.93
CA ALA A 120 -29.20 -43.34 -7.11
C ALA A 120 -30.16 -42.13 -7.19
N ALA A 121 -30.63 -41.83 -8.42
CA ALA A 121 -31.76 -40.95 -8.74
C ALA A 121 -33.13 -41.64 -8.47
N PRO A 122 -34.35 -41.02 -8.67
CA PRO A 122 -34.75 -40.25 -9.85
C PRO A 122 -35.81 -39.11 -9.70
N ALA A 123 -35.96 -38.33 -10.78
CA ALA A 123 -37.14 -37.77 -11.43
C ALA A 123 -37.95 -36.63 -10.77
N THR A 124 -38.28 -35.55 -11.38
CA THR A 124 -39.02 -35.18 -12.57
C THR A 124 -39.05 -33.67 -12.78
N ALA A 125 -39.04 -33.22 -14.04
CA ALA A 125 -39.17 -31.84 -14.49
C ALA A 125 -40.63 -31.31 -14.40
N PRO A 126 -40.91 -29.99 -14.62
CA PRO A 126 -40.96 -29.47 -15.98
C PRO A 126 -40.36 -28.05 -16.21
N GLN A 127 -40.10 -27.81 -17.46
CA GLN A 127 -39.58 -26.68 -18.18
C GLN A 127 -40.29 -25.34 -17.92
N THR A 128 -39.51 -24.24 -17.89
CA THR A 128 -39.86 -23.00 -18.62
C THR A 128 -38.57 -22.20 -18.95
N ALA A 129 -38.51 -21.91 -20.25
CA ALA A 129 -37.80 -20.86 -21.00
C ALA A 129 -36.45 -20.30 -20.53
N ALA A 130 -35.47 -20.58 -21.38
CA ALA A 130 -34.10 -20.08 -21.37
C ALA A 130 -33.97 -18.61 -21.80
N ALA A 131 -33.12 -17.87 -21.07
CA ALA A 131 -32.37 -16.72 -21.59
C ALA A 131 -30.89 -17.12 -21.68
N PRO A 132 -30.12 -16.65 -22.69
CA PRO A 132 -28.85 -17.28 -23.06
C PRO A 132 -27.71 -16.89 -22.10
N ALA A 133 -27.03 -17.91 -21.60
CA ALA A 133 -25.79 -17.80 -20.85
C ALA A 133 -24.67 -17.24 -21.74
N LYS A 134 -23.98 -16.21 -21.28
CA LYS A 134 -22.73 -15.73 -21.85
C LYS A 134 -21.62 -16.72 -21.52
N THR A 135 -21.26 -17.56 -22.48
CA THR A 135 -20.07 -18.39 -22.37
C THR A 135 -18.85 -17.59 -22.76
N ASN A 136 -17.91 -17.47 -21.85
CA ASN A 136 -16.52 -17.13 -22.14
C ASN A 136 -15.92 -18.29 -22.94
N GLY A 137 -15.92 -18.17 -24.26
CA GLY A 137 -15.33 -19.14 -25.17
C GLY A 137 -14.55 -18.41 -26.23
N HIS A 138 -13.29 -18.77 -26.41
CA HIS A 138 -12.56 -18.53 -27.65
C HIS A 138 -13.43 -18.97 -28.80
N ALA A 139 -13.88 -18.03 -29.62
CA ALA A 139 -14.73 -18.33 -30.76
C ALA A 139 -14.01 -19.38 -31.64
N ARG A 140 -14.56 -20.61 -31.73
CA ARG A 140 -14.01 -21.69 -32.55
C ARG A 140 -14.08 -21.24 -34.00
N VAL A 141 -12.94 -20.89 -34.58
CA VAL A 141 -12.83 -20.51 -35.99
C VAL A 141 -12.96 -21.77 -36.84
N PHE A 142 -14.06 -21.87 -37.61
CA PHE A 142 -14.27 -22.95 -38.51
C PHE A 142 -13.39 -22.76 -39.76
N SER A 143 -12.39 -23.62 -39.95
CA SER A 143 -11.44 -23.54 -41.05
C SER A 143 -11.13 -24.93 -41.60
N SER A 144 -10.83 -25.01 -42.91
CA SER A 144 -10.39 -26.25 -43.50
C SER A 144 -8.95 -26.59 -43.08
N PRO A 145 -8.55 -27.87 -43.02
CA PRO A 145 -7.17 -28.23 -42.70
C PRO A 145 -6.13 -27.58 -43.63
N LEU A 146 -6.43 -27.45 -44.90
CA LEU A 146 -5.59 -26.79 -45.90
C LEU A 146 -5.47 -25.27 -45.63
N ALA A 147 -6.58 -24.60 -45.29
CA ALA A 147 -6.57 -23.20 -44.97
C ALA A 147 -5.71 -22.91 -43.73
N ARG A 148 -5.74 -23.76 -42.69
CA ARG A 148 -4.88 -23.65 -41.52
C ARG A 148 -3.39 -23.74 -41.86
N ARG A 149 -3.05 -24.68 -42.73
CA ARG A 149 -1.67 -24.89 -43.17
C ARG A 149 -1.14 -23.67 -43.94
N LEU A 150 -1.91 -23.18 -44.92
CA LEU A 150 -1.58 -22.02 -45.74
C LEU A 150 -1.52 -20.73 -44.93
N ALA A 151 -2.41 -20.54 -43.93
CA ALA A 151 -2.37 -19.40 -43.05
C ALA A 151 -1.11 -19.40 -42.16
N LYS A 152 -0.73 -20.58 -41.64
CA LYS A 152 0.50 -20.77 -40.84
C LYS A 152 1.76 -20.51 -41.69
N GLU A 153 1.81 -21.01 -42.91
CA GLU A 153 2.94 -20.76 -43.85
C GLU A 153 3.03 -19.30 -44.25
N ALA A 154 1.90 -18.61 -44.35
CA ALA A 154 1.84 -17.18 -44.69
C ALA A 154 2.00 -16.22 -43.48
N GLY A 155 2.09 -16.72 -42.24
CA GLY A 155 2.14 -15.93 -41.03
C GLY A 155 0.89 -15.11 -40.74
N ILE A 156 -0.27 -15.51 -41.26
CA ILE A 156 -1.55 -14.79 -41.15
C ILE A 156 -2.41 -15.46 -40.08
N ASP A 157 -2.87 -14.66 -39.09
CA ASP A 157 -3.80 -15.13 -38.08
C ASP A 157 -5.15 -15.49 -38.72
N ILE A 158 -5.49 -16.77 -38.65
CA ILE A 158 -6.71 -17.32 -39.24
C ILE A 158 -8.01 -16.72 -38.70
N ALA A 159 -7.99 -16.17 -37.48
CA ALA A 159 -9.13 -15.50 -36.86
C ALA A 159 -9.48 -14.17 -37.55
N ARG A 160 -8.56 -13.60 -38.31
CA ARG A 160 -8.70 -12.34 -39.03
C ARG A 160 -9.22 -12.49 -40.46
N ILE A 161 -9.44 -13.73 -40.93
CA ILE A 161 -9.87 -14.02 -42.30
C ILE A 161 -11.39 -14.28 -42.31
N ASP A 162 -12.13 -13.61 -43.20
CA ASP A 162 -13.54 -13.91 -43.41
C ASP A 162 -13.68 -15.18 -44.25
N GLY A 163 -14.38 -16.19 -43.70
CA GLY A 163 -14.61 -17.46 -44.36
C GLY A 163 -15.73 -17.38 -45.39
N SER A 164 -15.45 -17.70 -46.65
CA SER A 164 -16.43 -17.74 -47.76
C SER A 164 -17.05 -19.14 -47.97
N GLY A 165 -16.64 -20.14 -47.21
CA GLY A 165 -17.18 -21.52 -47.32
C GLY A 165 -18.49 -21.72 -46.57
N PRO A 166 -19.14 -22.91 -46.71
CA PRO A 166 -20.39 -23.25 -46.04
C PRO A 166 -20.30 -23.02 -44.51
N HIS A 167 -21.31 -22.40 -43.94
CA HIS A 167 -21.38 -22.00 -42.51
C HIS A 167 -20.25 -21.08 -42.07
N GLY A 168 -19.73 -20.20 -42.94
CA GLY A 168 -18.66 -19.27 -42.60
C GLY A 168 -17.29 -19.94 -42.44
N ARG A 169 -17.07 -21.10 -43.01
CA ARG A 169 -15.79 -21.83 -42.94
C ARG A 169 -14.75 -21.17 -43.82
N ILE A 170 -13.56 -20.94 -43.24
CA ILE A 170 -12.41 -20.44 -43.97
C ILE A 170 -11.83 -21.52 -44.85
N VAL A 171 -11.74 -21.25 -46.15
CA VAL A 171 -11.22 -22.16 -47.18
C VAL A 171 -9.88 -21.59 -47.74
N ALA A 172 -9.14 -22.41 -48.52
CA ALA A 172 -7.81 -22.07 -49.01
C ALA A 172 -7.79 -20.76 -49.81
N ARG A 173 -8.80 -20.50 -50.64
CA ARG A 173 -8.91 -19.27 -51.45
C ARG A 173 -9.06 -18.00 -50.62
N ASP A 174 -9.61 -18.11 -49.39
CA ASP A 174 -9.76 -16.97 -48.46
C ASP A 174 -8.40 -16.56 -47.88
N VAL A 175 -7.54 -17.55 -47.61
CA VAL A 175 -6.17 -17.34 -47.18
C VAL A 175 -5.32 -16.74 -48.32
N GLU A 176 -5.51 -17.18 -49.56
CA GLU A 176 -4.84 -16.61 -50.74
C GLU A 176 -5.29 -15.19 -50.99
N GLY A 177 -6.56 -14.87 -50.83
CA GLY A 177 -7.10 -13.52 -50.86
C GLY A 177 -6.50 -12.62 -49.76
N ALA A 178 -6.33 -13.17 -48.56
CA ALA A 178 -5.73 -12.48 -47.43
C ALA A 178 -4.24 -12.16 -47.63
N LYS A 179 -3.47 -12.98 -48.37
CA LYS A 179 -2.10 -12.66 -48.78
C LYS A 179 -2.01 -11.41 -49.66
N SER A 180 -3.04 -11.11 -50.43
CA SER A 180 -3.13 -9.90 -51.27
C SER A 180 -3.87 -8.75 -50.58
N GLY A 181 -4.13 -8.84 -49.28
CA GLY A 181 -4.76 -7.78 -48.48
C GLY A 181 -6.28 -7.71 -48.58
N LYS A 182 -6.95 -8.63 -49.31
CA LYS A 182 -8.41 -8.69 -49.42
C LYS A 182 -9.01 -9.61 -48.35
N GLY A 183 -10.02 -9.16 -47.63
CA GLY A 183 -10.77 -9.98 -46.65
C GLY A 183 -10.09 -10.13 -45.27
N LEU A 184 -9.14 -9.26 -44.94
CA LEU A 184 -8.59 -9.20 -43.59
C LEU A 184 -9.42 -8.27 -42.71
N LYS A 185 -9.96 -8.81 -41.62
CA LYS A 185 -10.53 -7.99 -40.52
C LYS A 185 -9.47 -7.14 -39.91
N ALA A 186 -9.80 -5.88 -39.56
CA ALA A 186 -8.97 -5.07 -38.70
C ALA A 186 -8.63 -5.88 -37.43
N PRO A 187 -7.43 -5.70 -36.83
CA PRO A 187 -7.13 -6.32 -35.53
C PRO A 187 -8.30 -6.02 -34.59
N ALA A 188 -8.89 -7.05 -33.98
CA ALA A 188 -9.83 -6.85 -32.91
C ALA A 188 -9.12 -5.94 -31.90
N ALA A 189 -9.71 -4.77 -31.64
CA ALA A 189 -9.21 -3.90 -30.57
C ALA A 189 -9.08 -4.78 -29.32
N ALA A 190 -7.93 -4.79 -28.69
CA ALA A 190 -7.74 -5.47 -27.42
C ALA A 190 -8.89 -5.05 -26.50
N PRO A 191 -9.47 -5.97 -25.68
CA PRO A 191 -10.56 -5.63 -24.78
C PRO A 191 -10.15 -4.40 -24.01
N GLY A 192 -10.98 -3.35 -24.11
CA GLY A 192 -10.71 -1.95 -23.83
C GLY A 192 -9.66 -1.73 -22.75
N ALA A 193 -8.57 -1.09 -23.12
CA ALA A 193 -7.74 -0.41 -22.15
C ALA A 193 -8.69 0.44 -21.30
N ALA A 194 -8.66 0.23 -19.98
CA ALA A 194 -9.33 1.10 -19.04
C ALA A 194 -9.04 2.55 -19.45
N PRO A 195 -10.01 3.50 -19.37
CA PRO A 195 -9.77 4.87 -19.80
C PRO A 195 -8.47 5.35 -19.16
N ALA A 196 -7.50 5.69 -19.99
CA ALA A 196 -6.22 6.19 -19.53
C ALA A 196 -6.52 7.43 -18.68
N ILE A 197 -6.26 7.33 -17.39
CA ILE A 197 -6.26 8.51 -16.50
C ILE A 197 -5.35 9.51 -17.21
N ALA A 198 -5.86 10.73 -17.45
CA ALA A 198 -5.12 11.77 -18.14
C ALA A 198 -3.70 11.82 -17.53
N SER A 199 -2.69 11.63 -18.38
CA SER A 199 -1.31 11.61 -17.92
C SER A 199 -1.03 12.95 -17.23
N ALA A 200 -0.53 12.90 -16.00
CA ALA A 200 -0.11 14.09 -15.27
C ALA A 200 0.85 14.90 -16.15
N MET A 201 0.80 16.23 -16.06
CA MET A 201 1.75 17.12 -16.74
C MET A 201 3.18 16.71 -16.35
N SER A 202 4.09 16.71 -17.33
CA SER A 202 5.50 16.44 -17.05
C SER A 202 6.10 17.60 -16.22
N ASP A 203 7.13 17.31 -15.43
CA ASP A 203 7.83 18.31 -14.60
C ASP A 203 8.27 19.52 -15.41
N LYS A 204 8.74 19.30 -16.66
CA LYS A 204 9.12 20.38 -17.57
C LYS A 204 7.94 21.27 -17.93
N GLN A 205 6.75 20.70 -18.16
CA GLN A 205 5.53 21.46 -18.43
C GLN A 205 5.09 22.25 -17.20
N ILE A 206 5.19 21.67 -16.01
CA ILE A 206 4.84 22.35 -14.76
C ILE A 206 5.81 23.52 -14.52
N LEU A 207 7.11 23.30 -14.61
CA LEU A 207 8.12 24.33 -14.38
C LEU A 207 8.03 25.48 -15.40
N SER A 208 7.62 25.21 -16.64
CA SER A 208 7.43 26.25 -17.65
C SER A 208 6.26 27.21 -17.36
N LEU A 209 5.41 26.92 -16.36
CA LEU A 209 4.34 27.82 -15.92
C LEU A 209 4.83 28.90 -14.94
N PHE A 210 6.05 28.78 -14.44
CA PHE A 210 6.64 29.70 -13.46
C PHE A 210 7.80 30.48 -14.07
N GLU A 211 8.00 31.70 -13.59
CA GLU A 211 9.13 32.54 -14.01
C GLU A 211 10.45 31.99 -13.46
N GLU A 212 11.47 31.86 -14.30
CA GLU A 212 12.80 31.41 -13.89
C GLU A 212 13.38 32.32 -12.79
N GLY A 213 13.86 31.71 -11.69
CA GLY A 213 14.38 32.42 -10.53
C GLY A 213 13.32 32.78 -9.48
N SER A 214 12.02 32.56 -9.75
CA SER A 214 10.94 32.77 -8.76
C SER A 214 10.74 31.59 -7.81
N TYR A 215 11.40 30.47 -8.03
CA TYR A 215 11.24 29.23 -7.26
C TYR A 215 12.57 28.52 -7.00
N GLU A 216 12.58 27.69 -5.95
CA GLU A 216 13.66 26.77 -5.63
C GLU A 216 13.15 25.33 -5.70
N ILE A 217 13.91 24.46 -6.36
CA ILE A 217 13.57 23.03 -6.44
C ILE A 217 14.21 22.32 -5.23
N VAL A 218 13.38 21.87 -4.29
CA VAL A 218 13.80 21.07 -3.14
C VAL A 218 13.54 19.59 -3.46
N PRO A 219 14.57 18.72 -3.51
CA PRO A 219 14.39 17.30 -3.77
C PRO A 219 13.50 16.63 -2.72
N HIS A 220 12.65 15.70 -3.16
CA HIS A 220 11.85 14.89 -2.25
C HIS A 220 12.73 13.86 -1.55
N ASP A 221 12.60 13.75 -0.23
CA ASP A 221 13.15 12.63 0.54
C ASP A 221 12.36 11.33 0.28
N GLY A 222 12.92 10.18 0.67
CA GLY A 222 12.31 8.87 0.47
C GLY A 222 10.95 8.75 1.15
N MET A 223 10.77 9.34 2.33
CA MET A 223 9.50 9.37 3.05
C MET A 223 8.43 10.13 2.26
N ARG A 224 8.75 11.31 1.74
CA ARG A 224 7.82 12.14 0.94
C ARG A 224 7.35 11.41 -0.32
N ARG A 225 8.26 10.72 -1.00
CA ARG A 225 7.93 9.89 -2.18
C ARG A 225 6.99 8.75 -1.83
N THR A 226 7.28 8.01 -0.75
CA THR A 226 6.42 6.91 -0.28
C THR A 226 5.03 7.41 0.09
N ILE A 227 4.93 8.55 0.80
CA ILE A 227 3.64 9.18 1.12
C ILE A 227 2.89 9.54 -0.16
N ALA A 228 3.54 10.21 -1.12
CA ALA A 228 2.92 10.60 -2.37
C ALA A 228 2.37 9.40 -3.15
N GLN A 229 3.18 8.36 -3.33
CA GLN A 229 2.77 7.13 -4.02
C GLN A 229 1.57 6.45 -3.33
N ARG A 230 1.63 6.26 -2.00
CA ARG A 230 0.57 5.59 -1.24
C ARG A 230 -0.74 6.38 -1.23
N LEU A 231 -0.68 7.70 -1.01
CA LEU A 231 -1.89 8.52 -0.96
C LEU A 231 -2.51 8.70 -2.34
N THR A 232 -1.69 8.87 -3.40
CA THR A 232 -2.20 8.92 -4.78
C THR A 232 -2.89 7.60 -5.14
N ALA A 233 -2.25 6.46 -4.87
CA ALA A 233 -2.84 5.15 -5.11
C ALA A 233 -4.14 4.95 -4.31
N ALA A 234 -4.18 5.34 -3.04
CA ALA A 234 -5.38 5.27 -2.20
C ALA A 234 -6.52 6.10 -2.77
N THR A 235 -6.26 7.36 -3.13
CA THR A 235 -7.29 8.28 -3.66
C THR A 235 -7.83 7.81 -5.03
N GLN A 236 -7.01 7.16 -5.86
CA GLN A 236 -7.42 6.65 -7.16
C GLN A 236 -8.16 5.31 -7.09
N SER A 237 -7.84 4.45 -6.11
CA SER A 237 -8.36 3.08 -6.04
C SER A 237 -9.49 2.89 -5.04
N VAL A 238 -9.62 3.78 -4.03
CA VAL A 238 -10.61 3.66 -2.94
C VAL A 238 -11.75 4.67 -3.17
N PRO A 239 -12.95 4.22 -3.58
CA PRO A 239 -14.13 5.09 -3.64
C PRO A 239 -14.55 5.44 -2.21
N THR A 240 -14.22 6.65 -1.77
CA THR A 240 -14.43 7.09 -0.39
C THR A 240 -15.68 7.93 -0.28
N PHE A 241 -16.50 7.68 0.76
CA PHE A 241 -17.56 8.57 1.19
C PHE A 241 -17.36 8.97 2.67
N TYR A 242 -18.04 10.03 3.10
CA TYR A 242 -17.80 10.68 4.37
C TYR A 242 -19.07 10.85 5.17
N LEU A 243 -19.01 10.57 6.48
CA LEU A 243 -20.10 10.77 7.43
C LEU A 243 -19.60 11.65 8.57
N THR A 244 -20.26 12.77 8.81
CA THR A 244 -19.92 13.69 9.91
C THR A 244 -21.00 13.71 10.98
N ILE A 245 -20.59 13.69 12.24
CA ILE A 245 -21.47 13.76 13.40
C ILE A 245 -20.87 14.68 14.46
N ASP A 246 -21.74 15.40 15.14
CA ASP A 246 -21.38 16.18 16.32
C ASP A 246 -21.59 15.35 17.58
N CYS A 247 -20.60 15.37 18.48
CA CYS A 247 -20.62 14.65 19.75
C CYS A 247 -20.52 15.64 20.92
N ASP A 248 -21.39 15.51 21.90
CA ASP A 248 -21.29 16.24 23.15
C ASP A 248 -20.33 15.54 24.11
N ILE A 249 -19.15 16.12 24.28
CA ILE A 249 -18.09 15.52 25.10
C ILE A 249 -17.98 16.09 26.51
N GLY A 250 -18.96 16.87 26.99
CA GLY A 250 -18.94 17.45 28.33
C GLY A 250 -18.67 16.40 29.41
N ARG A 251 -19.47 15.30 29.42
CA ARG A 251 -19.28 14.18 30.37
C ARG A 251 -17.90 13.51 30.25
N LEU A 252 -17.36 13.45 29.07
CA LEU A 252 -16.02 12.87 28.85
C LEU A 252 -14.94 13.78 29.45
N LEU A 253 -15.06 15.10 29.30
CA LEU A 253 -14.12 16.06 29.89
C LEU A 253 -14.13 15.97 31.41
N ASP A 254 -15.32 15.89 32.03
CA ASP A 254 -15.49 15.72 33.48
C ASP A 254 -14.86 14.37 33.94
N ALA A 255 -15.18 13.27 33.26
CA ALA A 255 -14.61 11.97 33.59
C ALA A 255 -13.09 11.94 33.47
N ARG A 256 -12.54 12.54 32.40
CA ARG A 256 -11.09 12.65 32.20
C ARG A 256 -10.44 13.45 33.33
N GLU A 257 -11.05 14.55 33.76
CA GLU A 257 -10.52 15.37 34.85
C GLU A 257 -10.49 14.58 36.16
N GLN A 258 -11.59 13.94 36.52
CA GLN A 258 -11.71 13.11 37.72
C GLN A 258 -10.67 11.96 37.72
N ILE A 259 -10.55 11.23 36.63
CA ILE A 259 -9.58 10.12 36.49
C ILE A 259 -8.13 10.64 36.62
N ASN A 260 -7.83 11.76 35.99
CA ASN A 260 -6.48 12.35 36.06
C ASN A 260 -6.15 12.90 37.45
N ALA A 261 -7.13 13.46 38.16
CA ALA A 261 -6.96 13.92 39.54
C ALA A 261 -6.70 12.75 40.51
N ALA A 262 -7.38 11.62 40.31
CA ALA A 262 -7.24 10.40 41.10
C ALA A 262 -6.05 9.51 40.67
N ALA A 263 -5.30 9.86 39.64
CA ALA A 263 -4.23 9.03 39.11
C ALA A 263 -3.16 8.74 40.17
N PRO A 264 -2.79 7.47 40.38
CA PRO A 264 -1.71 7.10 41.27
C PRO A 264 -0.40 7.77 40.86
N LYS A 265 0.45 8.09 41.85
CA LYS A 265 1.74 8.72 41.61
C LYS A 265 2.87 7.73 41.88
N ASP A 266 3.95 7.84 41.13
CA ASP A 266 5.17 7.08 41.37
C ASP A 266 5.97 7.62 42.57
N LYS A 267 7.15 7.03 42.82
CA LYS A 267 8.08 7.47 43.89
C LYS A 267 8.57 8.91 43.72
N GLU A 268 8.54 9.45 42.49
CA GLU A 268 8.92 10.78 42.11
C GLU A 268 7.74 11.78 42.14
N LYS A 269 6.55 11.34 42.63
CA LYS A 269 5.29 12.10 42.67
C LYS A 269 4.73 12.43 41.29
N LYS A 270 5.17 11.77 40.20
CA LYS A 270 4.61 11.88 38.87
C LYS A 270 3.42 10.96 38.73
N PRO A 271 2.33 11.37 38.03
CA PRO A 271 1.19 10.49 37.79
C PRO A 271 1.62 9.33 36.87
N LEU A 272 1.19 8.08 37.20
CA LEU A 272 1.47 6.89 36.41
C LEU A 272 0.86 6.95 35.02
N TYR A 273 -0.19 7.73 34.84
CA TYR A 273 -0.83 8.03 33.55
C TYR A 273 -1.45 9.43 33.59
N LYS A 274 -1.62 10.02 32.42
CA LYS A 274 -2.38 11.27 32.23
C LYS A 274 -3.19 11.12 30.94
N LEU A 275 -4.50 10.93 31.07
CA LEU A 275 -5.40 10.70 29.96
C LEU A 275 -5.63 11.99 29.16
N SER A 276 -5.65 11.85 27.85
CA SER A 276 -6.06 12.85 26.86
C SER A 276 -7.42 12.49 26.26
N VAL A 277 -8.12 13.43 25.63
CA VAL A 277 -9.33 13.17 24.87
C VAL A 277 -9.08 12.10 23.77
N ASN A 278 -7.89 12.15 23.17
CA ASN A 278 -7.53 11.20 22.12
C ASN A 278 -7.51 9.73 22.58
N ASP A 279 -7.14 9.47 23.83
CA ASP A 279 -7.13 8.11 24.39
C ASP A 279 -8.56 7.54 24.47
N PHE A 280 -9.54 8.39 24.81
CA PHE A 280 -10.96 8.03 24.77
C PHE A 280 -11.46 7.82 23.33
N VAL A 281 -11.03 8.65 22.39
CA VAL A 281 -11.39 8.50 20.96
C VAL A 281 -10.88 7.16 20.42
N ILE A 282 -9.62 6.80 20.70
CA ILE A 282 -9.04 5.51 20.30
C ILE A 282 -9.85 4.35 20.88
N LYS A 283 -10.14 4.40 22.20
CA LYS A 283 -10.92 3.38 22.88
C LYS A 283 -12.35 3.28 22.35
N ALA A 284 -13.03 4.42 22.17
CA ALA A 284 -14.39 4.48 21.64
C ALA A 284 -14.48 3.89 20.22
N LEU A 285 -13.55 4.25 19.33
CA LEU A 285 -13.51 3.69 17.98
C LEU A 285 -13.26 2.18 17.99
N ALA A 286 -12.31 1.73 18.83
CA ALA A 286 -11.99 0.30 18.94
C ALA A 286 -13.20 -0.52 19.44
N VAL A 287 -13.92 -0.04 20.45
CA VAL A 287 -15.12 -0.71 20.97
C VAL A 287 -16.27 -0.61 19.95
N ALA A 288 -16.45 0.53 19.27
CA ALA A 288 -17.47 0.69 18.24
C ALA A 288 -17.27 -0.32 17.08
N LEU A 289 -16.01 -0.57 16.65
CA LEU A 289 -15.70 -1.58 15.63
C LEU A 289 -16.02 -3.01 16.10
N GLN A 290 -15.97 -3.31 17.40
CA GLN A 290 -16.42 -4.59 17.93
C GLN A 290 -17.95 -4.69 18.00
N GLN A 291 -18.64 -3.56 18.24
CA GLN A 291 -20.12 -3.51 18.21
C GLN A 291 -20.66 -3.61 16.78
N VAL A 292 -19.89 -3.15 15.78
CA VAL A 292 -20.25 -3.18 14.35
C VAL A 292 -19.15 -3.91 13.57
N PRO A 293 -19.04 -5.24 13.72
CA PRO A 293 -17.91 -6.02 13.18
C PRO A 293 -17.84 -6.01 11.65
N ASP A 294 -18.94 -5.71 10.97
CA ASP A 294 -18.99 -5.58 9.51
C ASP A 294 -18.29 -4.31 9.00
N CYS A 295 -17.95 -3.36 9.88
CA CYS A 295 -17.06 -2.24 9.58
C CYS A 295 -15.59 -2.52 9.92
N ASN A 296 -15.29 -3.56 10.70
CA ASN A 296 -13.91 -3.93 11.06
C ASN A 296 -13.29 -4.84 10.00
N VAL A 297 -13.14 -4.32 8.79
CA VAL A 297 -12.82 -5.09 7.58
C VAL A 297 -11.71 -4.44 6.76
N SER A 298 -11.11 -5.25 5.87
CA SER A 298 -10.20 -4.79 4.81
C SER A 298 -10.64 -5.37 3.47
N TRP A 299 -10.63 -4.55 2.43
CA TRP A 299 -10.92 -4.98 1.06
C TRP A 299 -9.70 -5.67 0.44
N THR A 300 -9.91 -6.84 -0.17
CA THR A 300 -8.94 -7.50 -1.06
C THR A 300 -9.66 -8.00 -2.31
N GLU A 301 -8.94 -8.17 -3.41
CA GLU A 301 -9.52 -8.71 -4.65
C GLU A 301 -10.07 -10.15 -4.50
N ALA A 302 -9.50 -10.92 -3.55
CA ALA A 302 -9.94 -12.28 -3.27
C ALA A 302 -11.19 -12.34 -2.37
N GLY A 303 -11.49 -11.25 -1.62
CA GLY A 303 -12.62 -11.19 -0.70
C GLY A 303 -12.44 -10.19 0.44
N MET A 304 -13.42 -10.14 1.33
CA MET A 304 -13.44 -9.27 2.49
C MET A 304 -12.72 -9.92 3.67
N VAL A 305 -11.68 -9.27 4.19
CA VAL A 305 -11.00 -9.70 5.41
C VAL A 305 -11.72 -9.10 6.62
N LYS A 306 -12.37 -9.93 7.44
CA LYS A 306 -13.00 -9.51 8.70
C LYS A 306 -12.02 -9.69 9.85
N HIS A 307 -11.74 -8.61 10.58
CA HIS A 307 -10.80 -8.59 11.69
C HIS A 307 -11.50 -8.96 13.00
N LYS A 308 -10.83 -9.76 13.83
CA LYS A 308 -11.33 -10.18 15.15
C LYS A 308 -11.04 -9.13 16.23
N HIS A 309 -10.01 -8.34 16.05
CA HIS A 309 -9.54 -7.31 16.97
C HIS A 309 -9.56 -5.94 16.30
N SER A 310 -9.59 -4.88 17.10
CA SER A 310 -9.55 -3.51 16.64
C SER A 310 -8.16 -2.93 16.88
N ASP A 311 -7.36 -2.89 15.80
CA ASP A 311 -6.02 -2.34 15.78
C ASP A 311 -6.08 -0.91 15.24
N ILE A 312 -5.96 0.08 16.13
CA ILE A 312 -6.20 1.48 15.79
C ILE A 312 -4.89 2.20 15.51
N GLY A 313 -4.72 2.62 14.25
CA GLY A 313 -3.64 3.52 13.85
C GLY A 313 -3.92 4.95 14.32
N VAL A 314 -2.89 5.68 14.74
CA VAL A 314 -3.03 7.08 15.15
C VAL A 314 -2.06 7.95 14.38
N ALA A 315 -2.57 8.92 13.63
CA ALA A 315 -1.73 9.81 12.84
C ALA A 315 -0.88 10.71 13.75
N VAL A 316 0.44 10.60 13.65
CA VAL A 316 1.42 11.38 14.39
C VAL A 316 2.25 12.23 13.43
N ALA A 317 2.17 13.55 13.57
CA ALA A 317 3.03 14.47 12.84
C ALA A 317 4.47 14.37 13.30
N MET A 318 5.39 14.37 12.33
CA MET A 318 6.83 14.35 12.56
C MET A 318 7.55 15.24 11.55
N PRO A 319 8.80 15.66 11.81
CA PRO A 319 9.58 16.40 10.81
C PRO A 319 9.67 15.64 9.48
N GLY A 320 9.24 16.29 8.41
CA GLY A 320 9.25 15.72 7.05
C GLY A 320 8.01 14.92 6.65
N GLY A 321 7.04 14.65 7.56
CA GLY A 321 5.84 13.90 7.18
C GLY A 321 4.94 13.48 8.33
N LEU A 322 4.31 12.32 8.14
CA LEU A 322 3.37 11.74 9.07
C LEU A 322 3.62 10.23 9.13
N ILE A 323 3.52 9.65 10.32
CA ILE A 323 3.52 8.20 10.53
C ILE A 323 2.30 7.80 11.37
N THR A 324 1.83 6.57 11.19
CA THR A 324 0.62 6.08 11.86
C THR A 324 0.94 4.88 12.74
N PRO A 325 1.52 5.05 13.95
CA PRO A 325 1.71 3.96 14.90
C PRO A 325 0.36 3.34 15.28
N ILE A 326 0.36 2.05 15.59
CA ILE A 326 -0.84 1.24 15.78
C ILE A 326 -0.93 0.76 17.23
N ILE A 327 -2.04 1.06 17.88
CA ILE A 327 -2.42 0.44 19.17
C ILE A 327 -3.15 -0.87 18.85
N ARG A 328 -2.49 -1.99 19.12
CA ARG A 328 -3.04 -3.34 18.87
C ARG A 328 -4.07 -3.72 19.92
N ASN A 329 -5.14 -4.43 19.52
CA ASN A 329 -6.20 -4.90 20.41
C ASN A 329 -6.73 -3.79 21.34
N ALA A 330 -6.96 -2.60 20.79
CA ALA A 330 -7.31 -1.41 21.57
C ALA A 330 -8.64 -1.58 22.34
N GLU A 331 -9.54 -2.43 21.83
CA GLU A 331 -10.81 -2.76 22.50
C GLU A 331 -10.61 -3.43 23.85
N SER A 332 -9.58 -4.21 24.04
CA SER A 332 -9.32 -4.93 25.30
C SER A 332 -8.48 -4.15 26.32
N LYS A 333 -7.79 -3.08 25.86
CA LYS A 333 -6.88 -2.30 26.70
C LYS A 333 -7.60 -1.27 27.54
N SER A 334 -7.08 -1.01 28.75
CA SER A 334 -7.53 0.09 29.59
C SER A 334 -7.10 1.43 28.99
N LEU A 335 -7.81 2.53 29.34
CA LEU A 335 -7.45 3.88 28.93
C LEU A 335 -6.03 4.28 29.35
N SER A 336 -5.59 3.87 30.55
CA SER A 336 -4.24 4.13 31.04
C SER A 336 -3.16 3.43 30.21
N THR A 337 -3.43 2.17 29.80
CA THR A 337 -2.55 1.40 28.91
C THR A 337 -2.45 2.07 27.55
N ILE A 338 -3.59 2.42 26.93
CA ILE A 338 -3.64 3.13 25.65
C ILE A 338 -2.87 4.46 25.73
N SER A 339 -3.08 5.26 26.79
CA SER A 339 -2.41 6.53 26.98
C SER A 339 -0.89 6.41 27.07
N ASN A 340 -0.39 5.43 27.82
CA ASN A 340 1.05 5.22 28.00
C ASN A 340 1.71 4.65 26.73
N GLU A 341 1.07 3.67 26.08
CA GLU A 341 1.53 3.10 24.82
C GLU A 341 1.56 4.16 23.73
N MET A 342 0.51 4.99 23.62
CA MET A 342 0.46 6.05 22.63
C MET A 342 1.56 7.10 22.84
N LYS A 343 1.88 7.45 24.09
CA LYS A 343 2.98 8.39 24.40
C LYS A 343 4.33 7.82 24.01
N ASP A 344 4.58 6.56 24.30
CA ASP A 344 5.82 5.87 23.90
C ASP A 344 5.95 5.81 22.38
N LEU A 345 4.91 5.32 21.70
CA LEU A 345 4.88 5.24 20.24
C LEU A 345 5.08 6.61 19.57
N ALA A 346 4.41 7.67 20.09
CA ALA A 346 4.55 9.02 19.55
C ALA A 346 5.96 9.61 19.79
N ALA A 347 6.60 9.32 20.94
CA ALA A 347 7.96 9.74 21.21
C ALA A 347 8.97 9.06 20.27
N ARG A 348 8.84 7.75 20.08
CA ARG A 348 9.68 6.97 19.15
C ARG A 348 9.41 7.31 17.68
N ALA A 349 8.17 7.64 17.32
CA ALA A 349 7.82 8.14 16.00
C ALA A 349 8.62 9.38 15.63
N ARG A 350 8.60 10.41 16.50
CA ARG A 350 9.32 11.69 16.27
C ARG A 350 10.83 11.51 16.12
N THR A 351 11.39 10.47 16.73
CA THR A 351 12.82 10.13 16.64
C THR A 351 13.13 9.07 15.59
N ARG A 352 12.14 8.68 14.75
CA ARG A 352 12.24 7.65 13.69
C ARG A 352 12.70 6.27 14.20
N LYS A 353 12.34 5.91 15.45
CA LYS A 353 12.73 4.65 16.11
C LYS A 353 11.61 3.60 16.16
N LEU A 354 10.54 3.79 15.40
CA LEU A 354 9.47 2.78 15.27
C LEU A 354 9.92 1.62 14.39
N LYS A 355 9.55 0.40 14.82
CA LYS A 355 9.74 -0.81 14.02
C LYS A 355 8.61 -0.93 12.98
N PRO A 356 8.83 -1.55 11.81
CA PRO A 356 7.81 -1.72 10.78
C PRO A 356 6.50 -2.33 11.29
N GLN A 357 6.57 -3.32 12.19
CA GLN A 357 5.38 -3.96 12.78
C GLN A 357 4.53 -3.01 13.62
N GLU A 358 5.07 -1.88 14.07
CA GLU A 358 4.36 -0.92 14.92
C GLU A 358 3.53 0.09 14.13
N TYR A 359 3.74 0.20 12.79
CA TYR A 359 3.00 1.13 11.92
C TYR A 359 2.44 0.50 10.64
N GLN A 360 2.70 -0.80 10.39
CA GLN A 360 2.14 -1.51 9.25
C GLN A 360 0.89 -2.29 9.63
N GLY A 361 -0.13 -2.25 8.78
CA GLY A 361 -1.42 -2.91 9.01
C GLY A 361 -2.38 -2.02 9.80
N GLY A 362 -3.03 -2.59 10.81
CA GLY A 362 -4.13 -1.94 11.53
C GLY A 362 -5.47 -2.13 10.83
N THR A 363 -6.57 -1.93 11.55
CA THR A 363 -7.93 -2.15 11.02
C THR A 363 -8.66 -0.85 10.73
N SER A 364 -8.36 0.21 11.48
CA SER A 364 -8.85 1.58 11.30
C SER A 364 -7.82 2.59 11.80
N SER A 365 -8.03 3.87 11.50
CA SER A 365 -7.14 4.93 11.97
C SER A 365 -7.90 6.11 12.57
N VAL A 366 -7.20 6.87 13.41
CA VAL A 366 -7.64 8.17 13.95
C VAL A 366 -6.67 9.25 13.50
N SER A 367 -7.21 10.34 12.96
CA SER A 367 -6.47 11.57 12.70
C SER A 367 -7.10 12.71 13.51
N ASN A 368 -6.33 13.36 14.39
CA ASN A 368 -6.84 14.40 15.28
C ASN A 368 -6.14 15.73 14.98
N LEU A 369 -6.88 16.72 14.51
CA LEU A 369 -6.45 18.08 14.25
C LEU A 369 -7.09 19.10 15.20
N GLY A 370 -7.80 18.64 16.24
CA GLY A 370 -8.45 19.51 17.21
C GLY A 370 -7.48 20.47 17.93
N MET A 371 -6.23 20.03 18.16
CA MET A 371 -5.19 20.87 18.74
C MET A 371 -4.78 22.06 17.86
N PHE A 372 -5.13 22.06 16.59
CA PHE A 372 -4.88 23.14 15.63
C PHE A 372 -6.09 24.06 15.44
N GLY A 373 -7.18 23.85 16.20
CA GLY A 373 -8.42 24.63 16.07
C GLY A 373 -9.26 24.29 14.82
N ILE A 374 -8.99 23.16 14.16
CA ILE A 374 -9.78 22.72 13.01
C ILE A 374 -11.11 22.12 13.50
N SER A 375 -12.23 22.72 13.09
CA SER A 375 -13.57 22.29 13.53
C SER A 375 -13.95 20.90 13.01
N HIS A 376 -13.72 20.65 11.70
CA HIS A 376 -13.94 19.35 11.06
C HIS A 376 -13.11 19.24 9.79
N PHE A 377 -12.76 18.03 9.39
CA PHE A 377 -12.04 17.74 8.15
C PHE A 377 -12.29 16.29 7.72
N THR A 378 -11.93 15.96 6.48
CA THR A 378 -11.95 14.61 5.95
C THR A 378 -10.53 14.09 5.84
N ALA A 379 -10.30 12.82 6.20
CA ALA A 379 -9.00 12.17 6.09
C ALA A 379 -8.98 11.18 4.93
N VAL A 380 -7.83 11.03 4.27
CA VAL A 380 -7.61 10.01 3.24
C VAL A 380 -7.45 8.66 3.94
N ILE A 381 -8.17 7.64 3.45
CA ILE A 381 -8.05 6.27 3.96
C ILE A 381 -6.64 5.75 3.71
N ASN A 382 -6.09 5.03 4.68
CA ASN A 382 -4.77 4.41 4.59
C ASN A 382 -4.92 2.89 4.34
N PRO A 383 -4.90 2.41 3.08
CA PRO A 383 -5.03 0.98 2.81
C PRO A 383 -3.96 0.16 3.57
N PRO A 384 -4.30 -1.07 4.03
CA PRO A 384 -5.50 -1.85 3.73
C PRO A 384 -6.72 -1.55 4.63
N GLN A 385 -6.69 -0.51 5.45
CA GLN A 385 -7.80 -0.11 6.31
C GLN A 385 -8.99 0.38 5.47
N SER A 386 -10.23 0.07 5.91
CA SER A 386 -11.44 0.53 5.23
C SER A 386 -12.07 1.77 5.88
N THR A 387 -11.55 2.22 7.03
CA THR A 387 -12.05 3.41 7.72
C THR A 387 -10.93 4.25 8.32
N ILE A 388 -11.18 5.57 8.41
CA ILE A 388 -10.40 6.50 9.21
C ILE A 388 -11.31 7.55 9.83
N LEU A 389 -11.14 7.81 11.12
CA LEU A 389 -11.89 8.81 11.88
C LEU A 389 -11.06 10.09 12.01
N ALA A 390 -11.56 11.18 11.43
CA ALA A 390 -11.04 12.53 11.57
C ALA A 390 -11.74 13.24 12.73
N VAL A 391 -10.97 13.76 13.68
CA VAL A 391 -11.48 14.39 14.91
C VAL A 391 -11.10 15.86 14.93
N GLY A 392 -12.10 16.72 15.02
CA GLY A 392 -11.96 18.16 15.11
C GLY A 392 -11.73 18.70 16.53
N ALA A 393 -11.68 20.02 16.64
CA ALA A 393 -11.61 20.72 17.92
C ALA A 393 -12.87 20.50 18.75
N SER A 394 -12.69 20.52 20.08
CA SER A 394 -13.81 20.65 21.02
C SER A 394 -14.04 22.13 21.28
N GLU A 395 -15.25 22.59 21.01
CA GLU A 395 -15.65 23.99 21.17
C GLU A 395 -16.92 24.10 22.00
N GLU A 396 -17.04 25.17 22.80
CA GLU A 396 -18.30 25.52 23.41
C GLU A 396 -19.25 26.03 22.32
N ARG A 397 -20.40 25.36 22.14
CA ARG A 397 -21.43 25.73 21.18
C ARG A 397 -22.79 25.82 21.86
N ALA A 398 -23.63 26.75 21.40
CA ALA A 398 -25.03 26.83 21.79
C ALA A 398 -25.79 25.63 21.16
N VAL A 399 -26.37 24.80 22.00
CA VAL A 399 -27.20 23.65 21.60
C VAL A 399 -28.60 23.77 22.16
N VAL A 400 -29.58 23.22 21.45
CA VAL A 400 -30.98 23.18 21.95
C VAL A 400 -31.19 21.83 22.63
N ARG A 401 -31.49 21.86 23.94
CA ARG A 401 -31.90 20.69 24.72
C ARG A 401 -33.24 20.97 25.40
N ASN A 402 -34.20 20.08 25.18
CA ASN A 402 -35.55 20.21 25.75
C ASN A 402 -36.17 21.60 25.52
N GLY A 403 -35.95 22.21 24.35
CA GLY A 403 -36.44 23.52 23.98
C GLY A 403 -35.68 24.71 24.60
N LYS A 404 -34.61 24.49 25.35
CA LYS A 404 -33.74 25.52 25.92
C LYS A 404 -32.40 25.57 25.23
N ILE A 405 -31.83 26.76 25.09
CA ILE A 405 -30.48 26.96 24.59
C ILE A 405 -29.49 26.80 25.76
N GLU A 406 -28.56 25.89 25.62
CA GLU A 406 -27.51 25.61 26.62
C GLU A 406 -26.14 25.61 25.94
N ALA A 407 -25.08 25.98 26.69
CA ALA A 407 -23.73 25.81 26.25
C ALA A 407 -23.30 24.36 26.43
N ALA A 408 -22.66 23.76 25.39
CA ALA A 408 -22.15 22.41 25.48
C ALA A 408 -20.81 22.30 24.74
N HIS A 409 -19.95 21.39 25.19
CA HIS A 409 -18.68 21.08 24.52
C HIS A 409 -18.92 20.11 23.37
N ILE A 410 -18.93 20.62 22.16
CA ILE A 410 -19.17 19.86 20.95
C ILE A 410 -17.88 19.58 20.21
N MET A 411 -17.69 18.34 19.84
CA MET A 411 -16.58 17.85 19.03
C MET A 411 -17.15 17.21 17.76
N SER A 412 -16.75 17.71 16.59
CA SER A 412 -17.15 17.09 15.33
C SER A 412 -16.20 15.94 14.97
N ALA A 413 -16.78 14.81 14.58
CA ALA A 413 -16.05 13.64 14.10
C ALA A 413 -16.53 13.27 12.69
N THR A 414 -15.60 13.06 11.77
CA THR A 414 -15.88 12.66 10.38
C THR A 414 -15.25 11.31 10.09
N LEU A 415 -16.07 10.34 9.73
CA LEU A 415 -15.65 9.00 9.34
C LEU A 415 -15.54 8.95 7.81
N SER A 416 -14.35 8.62 7.30
CA SER A 416 -14.13 8.27 5.89
C SER A 416 -14.24 6.76 5.75
N CYS A 417 -15.04 6.27 4.80
CA CYS A 417 -15.29 4.84 4.56
C CYS A 417 -14.98 4.44 3.13
N ASP A 418 -14.38 3.26 2.94
CA ASP A 418 -14.22 2.61 1.65
C ASP A 418 -15.57 2.01 1.20
N HIS A 419 -16.17 2.60 0.16
CA HIS A 419 -17.52 2.20 -0.29
C HIS A 419 -17.56 0.82 -0.97
N ARG A 420 -16.42 0.18 -1.21
CA ARG A 420 -16.36 -1.21 -1.66
C ARG A 420 -16.67 -2.20 -0.53
N ALA A 421 -16.31 -1.81 0.71
CA ALA A 421 -16.42 -2.65 1.88
C ALA A 421 -17.57 -2.24 2.82
N ILE A 422 -17.91 -0.96 2.86
CA ILE A 422 -18.85 -0.37 3.83
C ILE A 422 -19.85 0.49 3.05
N ASP A 423 -21.13 0.29 3.28
CA ASP A 423 -22.19 1.14 2.75
C ASP A 423 -22.57 2.27 3.72
N GLY A 424 -23.47 3.16 3.27
CA GLY A 424 -23.89 4.34 4.04
C GLY A 424 -24.59 3.99 5.34
N ALA A 425 -25.41 2.93 5.38
CA ALA A 425 -26.13 2.51 6.58
C ALA A 425 -25.18 1.93 7.63
N LEU A 426 -24.29 1.06 7.18
CA LEU A 426 -23.28 0.42 8.02
C LEU A 426 -22.27 1.45 8.59
N GLY A 427 -21.82 2.41 7.76
CA GLY A 427 -20.98 3.52 8.22
C GLY A 427 -21.69 4.42 9.23
N ALA A 428 -22.99 4.68 9.05
CA ALA A 428 -23.80 5.44 10.00
C ALA A 428 -24.00 4.70 11.33
N GLU A 429 -24.14 3.38 11.31
CA GLU A 429 -24.18 2.54 12.50
C GLU A 429 -22.88 2.63 13.29
N LEU A 430 -21.71 2.53 12.62
CA LEU A 430 -20.40 2.64 13.25
C LEU A 430 -20.19 4.01 13.91
N ILE A 431 -20.42 5.10 13.16
CA ILE A 431 -20.21 6.45 13.73
C ILE A 431 -21.24 6.76 14.83
N GLY A 432 -22.45 6.19 14.73
CA GLY A 432 -23.47 6.23 15.78
C GLY A 432 -23.06 5.48 17.05
N ALA A 433 -22.43 4.29 16.91
CA ALA A 433 -21.87 3.55 18.03
C ALA A 433 -20.71 4.33 18.68
N PHE A 434 -19.81 4.90 17.88
CA PHE A 434 -18.75 5.79 18.36
C PHE A 434 -19.32 6.96 19.17
N ARG A 435 -20.35 7.67 18.65
CA ARG A 435 -21.00 8.78 19.36
C ARG A 435 -21.53 8.36 20.72
N ARG A 436 -22.29 7.25 20.78
CA ARG A 436 -22.83 6.75 22.06
C ARG A 436 -21.75 6.52 23.11
N LEU A 437 -20.60 5.97 22.70
CA LEU A 437 -19.47 5.68 23.58
C LEU A 437 -18.76 6.96 24.03
N ILE A 438 -18.51 7.90 23.11
CA ILE A 438 -17.77 9.13 23.42
C ILE A 438 -18.60 10.09 24.29
N GLU A 439 -19.93 10.15 24.11
CA GLU A 439 -20.84 10.92 24.93
C GLU A 439 -21.11 10.27 26.31
N ASN A 440 -20.88 8.95 26.44
CA ASN A 440 -21.07 8.19 27.67
C ASN A 440 -19.84 7.31 27.97
N PRO A 441 -18.74 7.89 28.44
CA PRO A 441 -17.45 7.21 28.56
C PRO A 441 -17.45 6.00 29.49
N VAL A 442 -18.38 5.90 30.44
CA VAL A 442 -18.55 4.73 31.32
C VAL A 442 -18.88 3.46 30.52
N MET A 443 -19.59 3.59 29.37
CA MET A 443 -19.91 2.44 28.50
C MET A 443 -18.69 1.82 27.82
N MET A 444 -17.53 2.48 27.81
CA MET A 444 -16.29 1.90 27.28
C MET A 444 -15.63 0.90 28.26
N MET A 445 -16.14 0.82 29.48
CA MET A 445 -15.61 -0.04 30.56
C MET A 445 -16.39 -1.36 30.71
N VAL A 446 -17.53 -1.45 30.01
CA VAL A 446 -18.44 -2.61 29.99
C VAL A 446 -18.35 -3.31 28.63
#